data_522650944f225255aa0a86054dd5ac49
#
_entry.id   522650944f225255aa0a86054dd5ac49
#
_cell.length_a   1.000
_cell.length_b   1.000
_cell.length_c   1.000
_cell.angle_alpha   90.00
_cell.angle_beta   90.00
_cell.angle_gamma   90.00
#
_symmetry.space_group_name_H-M   'P 1'
#
loop_
_entity.id
_entity.type
_entity.pdbx_description
1 polymer ?
#
loop_
_entity_poly.entity_id
_entity_poly.type
_entity_poly.pdbx_seq_one_letter_code
_entity_poly.pdbx_strand_id
1 'polypeptide(L)'
;MSSLTPPSSSCISLAFGVLALVIILPTRIQGNSQEGRRRIGHATSGQALICMSYILPVQWSIVALWLSSFLLASLVYMTPQFYLETFGPLLRSHELKKNALPGAFYFLVGTAVAATCFDMSVARYSLLCLSWADPMAAWVGQSIKSPMLTQDSSVAGCLGCFLTAWMIGYLMLDDWFRITMGAAICTISEASPIGDDNFVIPVATAIAVSVGCNMLSCCSAFVGWVHWMTTTL
;
A
#
# COMPACT_ATOMS: atom_id res chain seq x y z
N MET A 1 27.41 2.95 9.17
CA MET A 1 27.22 2.27 7.86
C MET A 1 27.19 0.79 8.13
N SER A 2 25.99 0.21 8.21
CA SER A 2 25.84 -1.24 8.31
C SER A 2 26.32 -1.86 6.99
N SER A 3 27.23 -2.84 7.08
CA SER A 3 27.75 -3.57 5.93
C SER A 3 26.57 -4.16 5.12
N LEU A 4 26.52 -3.85 3.83
CA LEU A 4 25.61 -4.46 2.85
C LEU A 4 25.98 -5.94 2.68
N THR A 5 25.64 -6.78 3.67
CA THR A 5 25.76 -8.23 3.48
C THR A 5 24.64 -8.66 2.52
N PRO A 6 24.97 -9.32 1.41
CA PRO A 6 23.96 -9.82 0.49
C PRO A 6 23.09 -10.86 1.21
N PRO A 7 21.78 -10.90 0.91
CA PRO A 7 20.90 -11.92 1.47
C PRO A 7 21.36 -13.32 1.02
N SER A 8 21.11 -14.32 1.85
CA SER A 8 21.46 -15.70 1.50
C SER A 8 20.72 -16.13 0.21
N SER A 9 21.30 -17.03 -0.54
CA SER A 9 20.69 -17.59 -1.76
C SER A 9 19.28 -18.17 -1.50
N SER A 10 19.10 -18.76 -0.31
CA SER A 10 17.78 -19.27 0.13
C SER A 10 16.75 -18.16 0.29
N CYS A 11 17.11 -17.00 0.87
CA CYS A 11 16.21 -15.85 0.99
C CYS A 11 15.84 -15.29 -0.38
N ILE A 12 16.79 -15.22 -1.31
CA ILE A 12 16.57 -14.76 -2.67
C ILE A 12 15.62 -15.72 -3.40
N SER A 13 15.86 -17.03 -3.33
CA SER A 13 15.00 -18.04 -3.96
C SER A 13 13.58 -18.03 -3.41
N LEU A 14 13.42 -17.88 -2.08
CA LEU A 14 12.12 -17.77 -1.45
C LEU A 14 11.37 -16.50 -1.92
N ALA A 15 12.08 -15.38 -1.99
CA ALA A 15 11.50 -14.11 -2.46
C ALA A 15 11.01 -14.23 -3.92
N PHE A 16 11.79 -14.82 -4.81
CA PHE A 16 11.37 -15.09 -6.19
C PHE A 16 10.19 -16.06 -6.27
N GLY A 17 10.18 -17.12 -5.45
CA GLY A 17 9.06 -18.07 -5.39
C GLY A 17 7.76 -17.41 -4.94
N VAL A 18 7.81 -16.57 -3.91
CA VAL A 18 6.66 -15.80 -3.42
C VAL A 18 6.20 -14.80 -4.48
N LEU A 19 7.11 -14.08 -5.13
CA LEU A 19 6.77 -13.12 -6.19
C LEU A 19 6.10 -13.82 -7.39
N ALA A 20 6.63 -14.97 -7.82
CA ALA A 20 6.04 -15.77 -8.89
C ALA A 20 4.62 -16.25 -8.53
N LEU A 21 4.40 -16.73 -7.31
CA LEU A 21 3.07 -17.12 -6.81
C LEU A 21 2.08 -15.94 -6.83
N VAL A 22 2.51 -14.77 -6.41
CA VAL A 22 1.71 -13.54 -6.38
C VAL A 22 1.26 -13.12 -7.79
N ILE A 23 2.15 -13.25 -8.77
CA ILE A 23 1.84 -12.90 -10.15
C ILE A 23 0.90 -13.96 -10.79
N ILE A 24 1.14 -15.24 -10.54
CA ILE A 24 0.42 -16.33 -11.20
C ILE A 24 -0.94 -16.60 -10.54
N LEU A 25 -1.06 -16.51 -9.22
CA LEU A 25 -2.27 -16.88 -8.50
C LEU A 25 -3.53 -16.12 -8.95
N PRO A 26 -3.52 -14.78 -9.08
CA PRO A 26 -4.68 -14.03 -9.53
C PRO A 26 -5.11 -14.37 -10.97
N THR A 27 -4.15 -14.73 -11.84
CA THR A 27 -4.45 -15.11 -13.23
C THR A 27 -5.13 -16.48 -13.32
N ARG A 28 -4.96 -17.35 -12.32
CA ARG A 28 -5.48 -18.72 -12.28
C ARG A 28 -6.82 -18.87 -11.56
N ILE A 29 -7.27 -17.84 -10.82
CA ILE A 29 -8.56 -17.86 -10.12
C ILE A 29 -9.69 -17.81 -11.15
N GLN A 30 -10.37 -18.94 -11.35
CA GLN A 30 -11.53 -19.07 -12.23
C GLN A 30 -12.81 -18.72 -11.44
N GLY A 31 -13.80 -18.15 -12.13
CA GLY A 31 -15.13 -17.90 -11.57
C GLY A 31 -15.34 -16.53 -10.90
N ASN A 32 -14.30 -15.76 -10.64
CA ASN A 32 -14.44 -14.39 -10.13
C ASN A 32 -14.53 -13.36 -11.28
N SER A 33 -15.25 -12.27 -11.01
CA SER A 33 -15.23 -11.10 -11.92
C SER A 33 -13.80 -10.58 -12.08
N GLN A 34 -13.52 -9.84 -13.16
CA GLN A 34 -12.23 -9.19 -13.39
C GLN A 34 -11.82 -8.35 -12.18
N GLU A 35 -12.76 -7.60 -11.62
CA GLU A 35 -12.55 -6.77 -10.45
C GLU A 35 -12.23 -7.62 -9.18
N GLY A 36 -12.91 -8.75 -8.99
CA GLY A 36 -12.61 -9.68 -7.90
C GLY A 36 -11.19 -10.24 -7.97
N ARG A 37 -10.73 -10.62 -9.18
CA ARG A 37 -9.34 -11.09 -9.39
C ARG A 37 -8.32 -9.99 -9.09
N ARG A 38 -8.60 -8.76 -9.51
CA ARG A 38 -7.74 -7.61 -9.25
C ARG A 38 -7.58 -7.36 -7.73
N ARG A 39 -8.68 -7.36 -6.98
CA ARG A 39 -8.67 -7.17 -5.51
C ARG A 39 -7.90 -8.27 -4.78
N ILE A 40 -8.09 -9.51 -5.17
CA ILE A 40 -7.31 -10.64 -4.63
C ILE A 40 -5.83 -10.45 -4.97
N GLY A 41 -5.51 -10.02 -6.19
CA GLY A 41 -4.15 -9.69 -6.61
C GLY A 41 -3.51 -8.62 -5.72
N HIS A 42 -4.24 -7.55 -5.40
CA HIS A 42 -3.79 -6.50 -4.48
C HIS A 42 -3.47 -7.04 -3.08
N ALA A 43 -4.42 -7.75 -2.47
CA ALA A 43 -4.25 -8.31 -1.13
C ALA A 43 -3.07 -9.29 -1.07
N THR A 44 -2.99 -10.21 -2.03
CA THR A 44 -1.91 -11.21 -2.07
C THR A 44 -0.54 -10.62 -2.38
N SER A 45 -0.46 -9.65 -3.31
CA SER A 45 0.79 -8.96 -3.66
C SER A 45 1.34 -8.17 -2.48
N GLY A 46 0.49 -7.38 -1.83
CA GLY A 46 0.90 -6.62 -0.66
C GLY A 46 1.32 -7.50 0.50
N GLN A 47 0.57 -8.57 0.78
CA GLN A 47 0.94 -9.54 1.82
C GLN A 47 2.29 -10.19 1.53
N ALA A 48 2.57 -10.54 0.28
CA ALA A 48 3.85 -11.10 -0.12
C ALA A 48 5.01 -10.10 0.05
N LEU A 49 4.82 -8.85 -0.35
CA LEU A 49 5.84 -7.80 -0.16
C LEU A 49 6.11 -7.53 1.33
N ILE A 50 5.08 -7.57 2.18
CA ILE A 50 5.24 -7.50 3.63
C ILE A 50 6.10 -8.67 4.14
N CYS A 51 5.77 -9.91 3.77
CA CYS A 51 6.55 -11.08 4.16
C CYS A 51 8.01 -10.94 3.68
N MET A 52 8.24 -10.52 2.45
CA MET A 52 9.57 -10.26 1.91
C MET A 52 10.33 -9.20 2.71
N SER A 53 9.67 -8.14 3.15
CA SER A 53 10.29 -7.06 3.93
C SER A 53 10.75 -7.48 5.33
N TYR A 54 10.27 -8.62 5.85
CA TYR A 54 10.77 -9.23 7.09
C TYR A 54 11.92 -10.23 6.85
N ILE A 55 12.00 -10.79 5.65
CA ILE A 55 13.02 -11.79 5.28
C ILE A 55 14.27 -11.11 4.73
N LEU A 56 14.10 -10.07 3.91
CA LEU A 56 15.18 -9.33 3.28
C LEU A 56 15.62 -8.13 4.14
N PRO A 57 16.91 -7.80 4.15
CA PRO A 57 17.38 -6.52 4.68
C PRO A 57 16.67 -5.35 3.98
N VAL A 58 16.40 -4.27 4.72
CA VAL A 58 15.62 -3.11 4.25
C VAL A 58 16.12 -2.57 2.91
N GLN A 59 17.44 -2.40 2.76
CA GLN A 59 18.04 -1.89 1.54
C GLN A 59 17.73 -2.76 0.31
N TRP A 60 17.77 -4.08 0.48
CA TRP A 60 17.47 -5.03 -0.60
C TRP A 60 15.97 -5.06 -0.93
N SER A 61 15.11 -4.87 0.07
CA SER A 61 13.67 -4.72 -0.16
C SER A 61 13.37 -3.48 -1.00
N ILE A 62 13.99 -2.34 -0.70
CA ILE A 62 13.85 -1.10 -1.46
C ILE A 62 14.39 -1.27 -2.89
N VAL A 63 15.58 -1.84 -3.05
CA VAL A 63 16.16 -2.11 -4.38
C VAL A 63 15.26 -3.03 -5.19
N ALA A 64 14.72 -4.08 -4.59
CA ALA A 64 13.81 -5.01 -5.27
C ALA A 64 12.52 -4.33 -5.74
N LEU A 65 11.93 -3.42 -4.95
CA LEU A 65 10.74 -2.66 -5.34
C LEU A 65 11.02 -1.74 -6.53
N TRP A 66 12.10 -0.97 -6.50
CA TRP A 66 12.48 -0.09 -7.61
C TRP A 66 12.84 -0.87 -8.88
N LEU A 67 13.59 -1.97 -8.74
CA LEU A 67 13.93 -2.85 -9.86
C LEU A 67 12.67 -3.47 -10.48
N SER A 68 11.73 -3.95 -9.65
CA SER A 68 10.47 -4.51 -10.13
C SER A 68 9.62 -3.48 -10.87
N SER A 69 9.57 -2.24 -10.37
CA SER A 69 8.89 -1.11 -11.03
C SER A 69 9.50 -0.81 -12.39
N PHE A 70 10.83 -0.75 -12.47
CA PHE A 70 11.56 -0.51 -13.72
C PHE A 70 11.35 -1.65 -14.73
N LEU A 71 11.44 -2.90 -14.27
CA LEU A 71 11.22 -4.07 -15.13
C LEU A 71 9.79 -4.11 -15.69
N LEU A 72 8.78 -3.79 -14.86
CA LEU A 72 7.39 -3.74 -15.29
C LEU A 72 7.18 -2.63 -16.33
N ALA A 73 7.72 -1.43 -16.10
CA ALA A 73 7.66 -0.35 -17.10
C ALA A 73 8.36 -0.75 -18.41
N SER A 74 9.54 -1.36 -18.31
CA SER A 74 10.27 -1.86 -19.48
C SER A 74 9.46 -2.90 -20.25
N LEU A 75 8.78 -3.81 -19.58
CA LEU A 75 7.92 -4.82 -20.18
C LEU A 75 6.75 -4.18 -20.94
N VAL A 76 6.10 -3.16 -20.36
CA VAL A 76 5.00 -2.43 -20.99
C VAL A 76 5.44 -1.72 -22.26
N TYR A 77 6.61 -1.06 -22.23
CA TYR A 77 7.07 -0.26 -23.37
C TYR A 77 7.80 -1.07 -24.45
N MET A 78 8.60 -2.07 -24.07
CA MET A 78 9.44 -2.83 -25.00
C MET A 78 8.71 -4.04 -25.60
N THR A 79 7.81 -4.66 -24.84
CA THR A 79 7.10 -5.87 -25.26
C THR A 79 5.59 -5.76 -25.01
N PRO A 80 4.90 -4.74 -25.57
CA PRO A 80 3.50 -4.45 -25.24
C PRO A 80 2.55 -5.60 -25.59
N GLN A 81 2.81 -6.34 -26.67
CA GLN A 81 1.99 -7.50 -27.06
C GLN A 81 2.07 -8.62 -26.01
N PHE A 82 3.28 -9.02 -25.65
CA PHE A 82 3.51 -10.04 -24.62
C PHE A 82 2.89 -9.63 -23.27
N TYR A 83 3.03 -8.35 -22.91
CA TYR A 83 2.43 -7.80 -21.70
C TYR A 83 0.90 -7.91 -21.71
N LEU A 84 0.25 -7.49 -22.83
CA LEU A 84 -1.21 -7.54 -22.96
C LEU A 84 -1.74 -8.98 -23.01
N GLU A 85 -1.05 -9.89 -23.67
CA GLU A 85 -1.42 -11.32 -23.72
C GLU A 85 -1.35 -11.96 -22.33
N THR A 86 -0.34 -11.60 -21.53
CA THR A 86 -0.09 -12.20 -20.22
C THR A 86 -0.97 -11.58 -19.12
N PHE A 87 -1.08 -10.26 -19.09
CA PHE A 87 -1.72 -9.52 -18.00
C PHE A 87 -3.06 -8.88 -18.37
N GLY A 88 -3.44 -8.89 -19.66
CA GLY A 88 -4.67 -8.28 -20.14
C GLY A 88 -5.94 -8.63 -19.32
N PRO A 89 -6.12 -9.90 -18.91
CA PRO A 89 -7.27 -10.29 -18.08
C PRO A 89 -7.36 -9.60 -16.71
N LEU A 90 -6.29 -8.95 -16.24
CA LEU A 90 -6.22 -8.23 -14.97
C LEU A 90 -6.29 -6.71 -15.15
N LEU A 91 -6.11 -6.21 -16.38
CA LEU A 91 -6.03 -4.78 -16.68
C LEU A 91 -7.41 -4.15 -16.78
N ARG A 92 -7.52 -2.89 -16.31
CA ARG A 92 -8.70 -2.06 -16.51
C ARG A 92 -8.82 -1.62 -17.98
N SER A 93 -10.01 -1.27 -18.44
CA SER A 93 -10.25 -0.86 -19.83
C SER A 93 -9.38 0.30 -20.31
N HIS A 94 -9.04 1.23 -19.41
CA HIS A 94 -8.14 2.35 -19.73
C HIS A 94 -6.66 1.95 -19.75
N GLU A 95 -6.26 0.91 -19.02
CA GLU A 95 -4.91 0.35 -19.00
C GLU A 95 -4.59 -0.50 -20.23
N LEU A 96 -5.63 -0.94 -20.97
CA LEU A 96 -5.48 -1.65 -22.24
C LEU A 96 -5.02 -0.73 -23.40
N LYS A 97 -4.96 0.59 -23.17
CA LYS A 97 -4.43 1.54 -24.15
C LYS A 97 -2.92 1.31 -24.31
N LYS A 98 -2.45 1.45 -25.55
CA LYS A 98 -1.04 1.33 -25.88
C LYS A 98 -0.20 2.27 -24.99
N ASN A 99 0.81 1.71 -24.34
CA ASN A 99 1.76 2.40 -23.46
C ASN A 99 1.14 3.01 -22.17
N ALA A 100 -0.07 2.61 -21.77
CA ALA A 100 -0.58 2.98 -20.45
C ALA A 100 0.12 2.15 -19.37
N LEU A 101 0.62 2.82 -18.33
CA LEU A 101 1.18 2.14 -17.17
C LEU A 101 0.04 1.53 -16.35
N PRO A 102 0.15 0.26 -15.93
CA PRO A 102 -0.89 -0.42 -15.16
C PRO A 102 -0.90 0.03 -13.69
N GLY A 103 -2.03 -0.17 -13.01
CA GLY A 103 -2.14 0.05 -11.58
C GLY A 103 -1.07 -0.70 -10.75
N ALA A 104 -0.63 -1.87 -11.21
CA ALA A 104 0.48 -2.61 -10.60
C ALA A 104 1.81 -1.84 -10.60
N PHE A 105 2.06 -0.99 -11.61
CA PHE A 105 3.22 -0.10 -11.63
C PHE A 105 3.12 0.95 -10.52
N TYR A 106 1.98 1.61 -10.40
CA TYR A 106 1.71 2.61 -9.36
C TYR A 106 1.76 2.00 -7.96
N PHE A 107 1.29 0.76 -7.81
CA PHE A 107 1.40 -0.02 -6.58
C PHE A 107 2.86 -0.22 -6.15
N LEU A 108 3.72 -0.66 -7.08
CA LEU A 108 5.14 -0.88 -6.80
C LEU A 108 5.86 0.45 -6.50
N VAL A 109 5.62 1.49 -7.31
CA VAL A 109 6.26 2.80 -7.13
C VAL A 109 5.79 3.47 -5.84
N GLY A 110 4.49 3.47 -5.54
CA GLY A 110 3.96 4.02 -4.29
C GLY A 110 4.56 3.34 -3.06
N THR A 111 4.65 2.01 -3.09
CA THR A 111 5.30 1.22 -2.04
C THR A 111 6.80 1.51 -1.94
N ALA A 112 7.49 1.63 -3.08
CA ALA A 112 8.93 1.94 -3.13
C ALA A 112 9.22 3.33 -2.55
N VAL A 113 8.40 4.33 -2.88
CA VAL A 113 8.50 5.69 -2.32
C VAL A 113 8.27 5.65 -0.80
N ALA A 114 7.22 4.97 -0.34
CA ALA A 114 6.95 4.84 1.09
C ALA A 114 8.12 4.17 1.82
N ALA A 115 8.67 3.07 1.28
CA ALA A 115 9.79 2.34 1.89
C ALA A 115 11.12 3.12 1.84
N THR A 116 11.30 4.04 0.87
CA THR A 116 12.52 4.84 0.73
C THR A 116 12.52 6.06 1.63
N CYS A 117 11.34 6.70 1.79
CA CYS A 117 11.22 8.01 2.44
C CYS A 117 10.82 7.94 3.91
N PHE A 118 10.28 6.81 4.39
CA PHE A 118 9.72 6.67 5.74
C PHE A 118 10.27 5.44 6.45
N ASP A 119 10.06 5.41 7.77
CA ASP A 119 10.40 4.22 8.58
C ASP A 119 9.69 2.98 8.05
N MET A 120 10.36 1.83 8.11
CA MET A 120 9.83 0.58 7.55
C MET A 120 8.52 0.14 8.21
N SER A 121 8.28 0.46 9.48
CA SER A 121 7.00 0.20 10.16
C SER A 121 5.86 1.00 9.52
N VAL A 122 6.12 2.28 9.21
CA VAL A 122 5.17 3.17 8.52
C VAL A 122 4.92 2.72 7.08
N ALA A 123 5.99 2.36 6.36
CA ALA A 123 5.88 1.84 5.00
C ALA A 123 5.08 0.53 4.93
N ARG A 124 5.31 -0.40 5.87
CA ARG A 124 4.53 -1.64 5.98
C ARG A 124 3.06 -1.37 6.29
N TYR A 125 2.79 -0.47 7.23
CA TYR A 125 1.41 -0.07 7.55
C TYR A 125 0.70 0.50 6.31
N SER A 126 1.32 1.44 5.62
CA SER A 126 0.73 2.08 4.43
C SER A 126 0.50 1.09 3.28
N LEU A 127 1.42 0.13 3.09
CA LEU A 127 1.26 -0.97 2.12
C LEU A 127 0.10 -1.90 2.50
N LEU A 128 -0.07 -2.23 3.79
CA LEU A 128 -1.21 -3.03 4.25
C LEU A 128 -2.54 -2.29 4.10
N CYS A 129 -2.56 -0.97 4.30
CA CYS A 129 -3.72 -0.15 4.02
C CYS A 129 -4.14 -0.26 2.54
N LEU A 130 -3.20 -0.09 1.61
CA LEU A 130 -3.46 -0.27 0.19
C LEU A 130 -3.93 -1.70 -0.13
N SER A 131 -3.31 -2.71 0.49
CA SER A 131 -3.56 -4.11 0.14
C SER A 131 -4.86 -4.66 0.69
N TRP A 132 -5.33 -4.17 1.84
CA TRP A 132 -6.50 -4.69 2.52
C TRP A 132 -7.61 -3.67 2.71
N ALA A 133 -7.31 -2.40 3.04
CA ALA A 133 -8.35 -1.42 3.30
C ALA A 133 -9.04 -0.96 2.00
N ASP A 134 -8.31 -0.78 0.90
CA ASP A 134 -8.89 -0.49 -0.43
C ASP A 134 -9.83 -1.63 -0.92
N PRO A 135 -9.43 -2.92 -0.98
CA PRO A 135 -10.36 -3.98 -1.32
C PRO A 135 -11.57 -4.08 -0.39
N MET A 136 -11.38 -3.82 0.91
CA MET A 136 -12.48 -3.83 1.90
C MET A 136 -13.46 -2.69 1.69
N ALA A 137 -13.00 -1.48 1.32
CA ALA A 137 -13.88 -0.38 0.93
C ALA A 137 -14.86 -0.81 -0.16
N ALA A 138 -14.32 -1.38 -1.21
CA ALA A 138 -15.10 -1.83 -2.33
C ALA A 138 -16.01 -3.03 -2.01
N TRP A 139 -15.55 -3.98 -1.19
CA TRP A 139 -16.36 -5.15 -0.79
C TRP A 139 -17.52 -4.73 0.12
N VAL A 140 -17.28 -3.91 1.13
CA VAL A 140 -18.30 -3.40 2.04
C VAL A 140 -19.28 -2.49 1.32
N GLY A 141 -18.77 -1.56 0.47
CA GLY A 141 -19.58 -0.64 -0.30
C GLY A 141 -20.53 -1.33 -1.28
N GLN A 142 -20.14 -2.49 -1.83
CA GLN A 142 -21.00 -3.31 -2.69
C GLN A 142 -21.99 -4.18 -1.91
N SER A 143 -21.63 -4.62 -0.71
CA SER A 143 -22.45 -5.51 0.12
C SER A 143 -23.53 -4.75 0.91
N ILE A 144 -23.27 -3.51 1.30
CA ILE A 144 -24.13 -2.70 2.15
C ILE A 144 -24.61 -1.47 1.36
N LYS A 145 -25.93 -1.39 1.10
CA LYS A 145 -26.53 -0.21 0.47
C LYS A 145 -26.42 0.99 1.41
N SER A 146 -25.75 2.03 0.98
CA SER A 146 -25.59 3.28 1.71
C SER A 146 -25.48 4.46 0.75
N PRO A 147 -25.68 5.71 1.21
CA PRO A 147 -25.50 6.89 0.37
C PRO A 147 -24.12 6.94 -0.27
N MET A 148 -24.04 7.41 -1.51
CA MET A 148 -22.77 7.68 -2.18
C MET A 148 -22.19 9.00 -1.68
N LEU A 149 -20.91 9.02 -1.35
CA LEU A 149 -20.14 10.21 -0.99
C LEU A 149 -19.48 10.84 -2.22
N THR A 150 -18.98 9.99 -3.11
CA THR A 150 -18.40 10.38 -4.40
C THR A 150 -19.05 9.56 -5.51
N GLN A 151 -18.58 9.69 -6.76
CA GLN A 151 -19.08 8.86 -7.87
C GLN A 151 -18.81 7.37 -7.64
N ASP A 152 -17.71 7.02 -6.99
CA ASP A 152 -17.21 5.65 -6.86
C ASP A 152 -17.21 5.12 -5.42
N SER A 153 -17.37 6.00 -4.41
CA SER A 153 -17.25 5.62 -2.99
C SER A 153 -18.54 5.88 -2.20
N SER A 154 -18.98 4.88 -1.43
CA SER A 154 -20.16 4.96 -0.57
C SER A 154 -19.78 5.14 0.92
N VAL A 155 -20.72 5.62 1.75
CA VAL A 155 -20.51 5.75 3.21
C VAL A 155 -20.07 4.42 3.83
N ALA A 156 -20.74 3.32 3.47
CA ALA A 156 -20.39 2.00 3.99
C ALA A 156 -18.99 1.56 3.53
N GLY A 157 -18.62 1.85 2.27
CA GLY A 157 -17.28 1.59 1.76
C GLY A 157 -16.20 2.34 2.52
N CYS A 158 -16.39 3.65 2.71
CA CYS A 158 -15.47 4.49 3.50
C CYS A 158 -15.32 3.99 4.94
N LEU A 159 -16.42 3.58 5.59
CA LEU A 159 -16.35 2.98 6.93
C LEU A 159 -15.59 1.66 6.92
N GLY A 160 -15.80 0.81 5.92
CA GLY A 160 -15.06 -0.44 5.75
C GLY A 160 -13.56 -0.19 5.58
N CYS A 161 -13.17 0.79 4.75
CA CYS A 161 -11.80 1.23 4.58
C CYS A 161 -11.20 1.70 5.90
N PHE A 162 -11.85 2.67 6.55
CA PHE A 162 -11.40 3.27 7.80
C PHE A 162 -11.18 2.21 8.89
N LEU A 163 -12.18 1.37 9.15
CA LEU A 163 -12.10 0.35 10.19
C LEU A 163 -10.99 -0.67 9.91
N THR A 164 -10.83 -1.06 8.65
CA THR A 164 -9.75 -2.00 8.26
C THR A 164 -8.37 -1.36 8.45
N ALA A 165 -8.17 -0.14 7.96
CA ALA A 165 -6.90 0.58 8.14
C ALA A 165 -6.61 0.83 9.63
N TRP A 166 -7.63 1.17 10.42
CA TRP A 166 -7.51 1.40 11.85
C TRP A 166 -7.13 0.11 12.60
N MET A 167 -7.76 -1.03 12.28
CA MET A 167 -7.41 -2.33 12.84
C MET A 167 -5.97 -2.74 12.50
N ILE A 168 -5.54 -2.53 11.26
CA ILE A 168 -4.14 -2.78 10.86
C ILE A 168 -3.19 -1.89 11.68
N GLY A 169 -3.54 -0.61 11.82
CA GLY A 169 -2.77 0.34 12.62
C GLY A 169 -2.66 -0.07 14.07
N TYR A 170 -3.76 -0.54 14.68
CA TYR A 170 -3.78 -1.06 16.05
C TYR A 170 -2.81 -2.23 16.27
N LEU A 171 -2.60 -3.05 15.26
CA LEU A 171 -1.67 -4.19 15.32
C LEU A 171 -0.21 -3.81 15.05
N MET A 172 0.06 -2.65 14.44
CA MET A 172 1.38 -2.29 13.93
C MET A 172 1.99 -1.03 14.53
N LEU A 173 1.18 -0.16 15.09
CA LEU A 173 1.58 1.14 15.61
C LEU A 173 1.13 1.27 17.07
N ASP A 174 1.95 1.90 17.90
CA ASP A 174 1.69 2.03 19.34
C ASP A 174 0.93 3.32 19.71
N ASP A 175 0.53 4.13 18.73
CA ASP A 175 0.02 5.48 18.96
C ASP A 175 -1.36 5.67 18.31
N TRP A 176 -2.38 5.90 19.12
CA TRP A 176 -3.78 6.08 18.72
C TRP A 176 -4.01 7.24 17.76
N PHE A 177 -3.26 8.33 17.92
CA PHE A 177 -3.39 9.49 17.06
C PHE A 177 -2.86 9.17 15.65
N ARG A 178 -1.68 8.53 15.57
CA ARG A 178 -1.09 8.07 14.31
C ARG A 178 -1.97 7.05 13.59
N ILE A 179 -2.54 6.11 14.35
CA ILE A 179 -3.48 5.09 13.84
C ILE A 179 -4.69 5.78 13.21
N THR A 180 -5.31 6.71 13.95
CA THR A 180 -6.53 7.39 13.51
C THR A 180 -6.26 8.30 12.31
N MET A 181 -5.16 9.06 12.33
CA MET A 181 -4.74 9.91 11.21
C MET A 181 -4.44 9.08 9.95
N GLY A 182 -3.69 8.00 10.11
CA GLY A 182 -3.37 7.08 9.01
C GLY A 182 -4.62 6.47 8.39
N ALA A 183 -5.56 5.98 9.22
CA ALA A 183 -6.82 5.40 8.74
C ALA A 183 -7.72 6.47 8.06
N ALA A 184 -7.78 7.69 8.61
CA ALA A 184 -8.56 8.78 8.01
C ALA A 184 -8.00 9.18 6.63
N ILE A 185 -6.68 9.38 6.53
CA ILE A 185 -6.05 9.75 5.26
C ILE A 185 -6.11 8.62 4.24
N CYS A 186 -5.93 7.36 4.67
CA CYS A 186 -6.15 6.20 3.80
C CYS A 186 -7.56 6.24 3.17
N THR A 187 -8.58 6.44 4.00
CA THR A 187 -9.99 6.49 3.56
C THR A 187 -10.27 7.68 2.63
N ILE A 188 -9.73 8.86 2.95
CA ILE A 188 -9.86 10.05 2.10
C ILE A 188 -9.18 9.84 0.76
N SER A 189 -8.00 9.22 0.75
CA SER A 189 -7.25 8.92 -0.47
C SER A 189 -8.00 7.94 -1.37
N GLU A 190 -8.61 6.88 -0.79
CA GLU A 190 -9.42 5.90 -1.52
C GLU A 190 -10.67 6.56 -2.12
N ALA A 191 -11.36 7.41 -1.36
CA ALA A 191 -12.57 8.10 -1.82
C ALA A 191 -12.30 9.27 -2.78
N SER A 192 -11.03 9.67 -2.96
CA SER A 192 -10.66 10.84 -3.77
C SER A 192 -10.41 10.45 -5.23
N PRO A 193 -10.89 11.25 -6.21
CA PRO A 193 -10.57 11.03 -7.62
C PRO A 193 -9.16 11.52 -8.02
N ILE A 194 -8.28 11.79 -7.07
CA ILE A 194 -6.96 12.39 -7.33
C ILE A 194 -5.91 11.32 -7.57
N GLY A 195 -5.51 11.13 -8.82
CA GLY A 195 -4.43 10.23 -9.18
C GLY A 195 -4.82 8.74 -9.18
N ASP A 196 -3.83 7.86 -9.17
CA ASP A 196 -4.03 6.40 -9.06
C ASP A 196 -3.95 5.99 -7.58
N ASP A 197 -4.99 5.33 -7.09
CA ASP A 197 -5.13 4.90 -5.68
C ASP A 197 -3.93 4.11 -5.20
N ASN A 198 -3.36 3.30 -6.10
CA ASN A 198 -2.21 2.45 -5.80
C ASN A 198 -0.93 3.24 -5.47
N PHE A 199 -0.85 4.49 -5.92
CA PHE A 199 0.24 5.41 -5.57
C PHE A 199 -0.16 6.32 -4.41
N VAL A 200 -1.36 6.89 -4.47
CA VAL A 200 -1.80 7.92 -3.52
C VAL A 200 -1.97 7.35 -2.11
N ILE A 201 -2.64 6.20 -1.98
CA ILE A 201 -2.90 5.61 -0.66
C ILE A 201 -1.61 5.35 0.13
N PRO A 202 -0.60 4.61 -0.38
CA PRO A 202 0.58 4.30 0.43
C PRO A 202 1.40 5.55 0.76
N VAL A 203 1.52 6.51 -0.16
CA VAL A 203 2.32 7.71 0.07
C VAL A 203 1.63 8.67 1.04
N ALA A 204 0.35 8.97 0.83
CA ALA A 204 -0.40 9.88 1.69
C ALA A 204 -0.56 9.32 3.12
N THR A 205 -0.85 8.02 3.24
CA THR A 205 -0.94 7.35 4.55
C THR A 205 0.40 7.38 5.29
N ALA A 206 1.51 7.13 4.60
CA ALA A 206 2.84 7.20 5.21
C ALA A 206 3.19 8.62 5.68
N ILE A 207 2.87 9.64 4.89
CA ILE A 207 3.03 11.05 5.29
C ILE A 207 2.21 11.34 6.55
N ALA A 208 0.92 10.99 6.58
CA ALA A 208 0.02 11.28 7.69
C ALA A 208 0.51 10.66 9.01
N VAL A 209 0.92 9.40 8.97
CA VAL A 209 1.45 8.69 10.15
C VAL A 209 2.76 9.31 10.62
N SER A 210 3.63 9.75 9.71
CA SER A 210 4.92 10.36 10.05
C SER A 210 4.77 11.78 10.61
N VAL A 211 3.87 12.59 10.05
CA VAL A 211 3.54 13.93 10.56
C VAL A 211 2.88 13.83 11.94
N GLY A 212 1.98 12.87 12.14
CA GLY A 212 1.37 12.59 13.44
C GLY A 212 2.42 12.35 14.56
N CYS A 213 3.52 11.66 14.24
CA CYS A 213 4.63 11.46 15.17
C CYS A 213 5.28 12.79 15.59
N ASN A 214 5.54 13.67 14.63
CA ASN A 214 6.17 14.97 14.89
C ASN A 214 5.25 15.91 15.69
N MET A 215 3.95 15.92 15.38
CA MET A 215 2.97 16.72 16.12
C MET A 215 2.87 16.29 17.59
N LEU A 216 2.84 15.00 17.88
CA LEU A 216 2.81 14.48 19.26
C LEU A 216 4.09 14.81 20.03
N SER A 217 5.24 14.72 19.38
CA SER A 217 6.52 15.11 19.98
C SER A 217 6.54 16.61 20.33
N CYS A 218 5.99 17.46 19.46
CA CYS A 218 5.83 18.88 19.75
C CYS A 218 4.82 19.14 20.88
N CYS A 219 3.68 18.45 20.89
CA CYS A 219 2.69 18.59 21.97
C CYS A 219 3.22 18.12 23.31
N SER A 220 3.92 16.99 23.37
CA SER A 220 4.52 16.50 24.61
C SER A 220 5.62 17.43 25.15
N ALA A 221 6.45 17.99 24.26
CA ALA A 221 7.44 19.00 24.62
C ALA A 221 6.78 20.28 25.17
N PHE A 222 5.69 20.73 24.53
CA PHE A 222 4.92 21.89 24.97
C PHE A 222 4.28 21.64 26.35
N VAL A 223 3.62 20.49 26.54
CA VAL A 223 3.05 20.11 27.85
C VAL A 223 4.12 20.00 28.93
N GLY A 224 5.28 19.42 28.63
CA GLY A 224 6.43 19.35 29.52
C GLY A 224 6.95 20.74 29.88
N TRP A 225 7.01 21.67 28.94
CA TRP A 225 7.41 23.06 29.17
C TRP A 225 6.40 23.82 30.06
N VAL A 226 5.09 23.65 29.79
CA VAL A 226 4.02 24.23 30.63
C VAL A 226 4.09 23.67 32.04
N HIS A 227 4.24 22.36 32.22
CA HIS A 227 4.37 21.73 33.53
C HIS A 227 5.60 22.25 34.31
N TRP A 228 6.74 22.39 33.63
CA TRP A 228 7.94 22.97 34.21
C TRP A 228 7.71 24.40 34.68
N MET A 229 7.04 25.25 33.88
CA MET A 229 6.70 26.63 34.24
C MET A 229 5.77 26.69 35.46
N THR A 230 4.81 25.78 35.59
CA THR A 230 3.84 25.77 36.71
C THR A 230 4.42 25.20 38.02
N THR A 231 5.54 24.47 37.93
CA THR A 231 6.18 23.87 39.14
C THR A 231 7.42 24.62 39.60
N THR A 232 7.95 25.55 38.81
CA THR A 232 9.16 26.32 39.10
C THR A 232 8.90 27.80 39.39
N LEU A 233 7.66 28.28 39.27
CA LEU A 233 7.16 29.60 39.70
C LEU A 233 6.27 29.44 40.91
#